data_4291704c185f08a51622c3851b9de6fc
#
_entry.id   4291704c185f08a51622c3851b9de6fc
#
_cell.length_a   1.000
_cell.length_b   1.000
_cell.length_c   1.000
_cell.angle_alpha   90.00
_cell.angle_beta   90.00
_cell.angle_gamma   90.00
#
_symmetry.space_group_name_H-M   'P 1'
#
loop_
_entity.id
_entity.type
_entity.pdbx_description
1 polymer ?
#
loop_
_entity_poly.entity_id
_entity_poly.type
_entity_poly.pdbx_seq_one_letter_code
_entity_poly.pdbx_strand_id
1 'polypeptide(L)'
;MKNILSIATAILLCTAVKAQSAGQTAKTFIREGDYTNAILVLNRAIQTDQNNIELKKDLAFAYYLQRDYPKALSAIRPVVESNQSDPQSYQIIGMVYNALQDKKSSERSYRSGIRKFPNSGALYNEYGELLWSGAAFTEASKQWLKGIQKDPNYSGNYYNVSKFYFMSADKVWALIYGEIFVNLESYSRRTPEIKNLLLEGYKKLFSETDMTKSQDNRNDFVKAYLDVMKRQSKVVASGVTPDALAALRTRFLLDWFDKYSEKLPFRLFEYQRQLARAGLFEAYNQWIFGAANDLSAFQQWTVTHSEEYKRFTDFQRNRVFKWPEGQHYMGR
;
A
#
# COMPACT_ATOMS: atom_id res chain seq x y z
N MET A 1 40.30 -31.03 18.70
CA MET A 1 38.96 -30.87 18.13
C MET A 1 38.28 -29.53 18.44
N LYS A 2 38.40 -28.98 19.67
CA LYS A 2 37.78 -27.67 20.03
C LYS A 2 38.26 -26.48 19.17
N ASN A 3 39.55 -26.42 18.84
CA ASN A 3 40.14 -25.31 18.05
C ASN A 3 39.74 -25.30 16.57
N ILE A 4 39.46 -26.48 15.98
CA ILE A 4 39.05 -26.59 14.57
C ILE A 4 37.58 -26.10 14.43
N LEU A 5 36.74 -26.44 15.43
CA LEU A 5 35.36 -26.00 15.47
C LEU A 5 35.22 -24.46 15.62
N SER A 6 36.09 -23.86 16.44
CA SER A 6 36.14 -22.39 16.66
C SER A 6 36.59 -21.63 15.40
N ILE A 7 37.56 -22.17 14.64
CA ILE A 7 38.04 -21.55 13.39
C ILE A 7 36.98 -21.65 12.30
N ALA A 8 36.30 -22.80 12.16
CA ALA A 8 35.21 -22.97 11.20
C ALA A 8 34.05 -22.02 11.48
N THR A 9 33.67 -21.82 12.74
CA THR A 9 32.63 -20.88 13.15
C THR A 9 33.03 -19.42 12.87
N ALA A 10 34.27 -19.04 13.12
CA ALA A 10 34.78 -17.69 12.83
C ALA A 10 34.81 -17.38 11.32
N ILE A 11 35.20 -18.35 10.48
CA ILE A 11 35.18 -18.18 9.01
C ILE A 11 33.76 -18.02 8.49
N LEU A 12 32.79 -18.80 8.98
CA LEU A 12 31.39 -18.69 8.61
C LEU A 12 30.79 -17.32 9.01
N LEU A 13 31.14 -16.81 10.20
CA LEU A 13 30.70 -15.47 10.63
C LEU A 13 31.29 -14.35 9.75
N CYS A 14 32.57 -14.45 9.40
CA CYS A 14 33.20 -13.45 8.53
C CYS A 14 32.63 -13.43 7.10
N THR A 15 32.23 -14.56 6.54
CA THR A 15 31.60 -14.62 5.20
C THR A 15 30.18 -14.07 5.22
N ALA A 16 29.41 -14.36 6.26
CA ALA A 16 28.07 -13.84 6.43
C ALA A 16 28.04 -12.30 6.57
N VAL A 17 28.96 -11.72 7.34
CA VAL A 17 29.09 -10.26 7.50
C VAL A 17 29.49 -9.59 6.16
N LYS A 18 30.42 -10.18 5.40
CA LYS A 18 30.79 -9.65 4.07
C LYS A 18 29.67 -9.74 3.06
N ALA A 19 28.91 -10.81 3.04
CA ALA A 19 27.75 -10.99 2.16
C ALA A 19 26.63 -9.99 2.48
N GLN A 20 26.36 -9.75 3.76
CA GLN A 20 25.38 -8.74 4.20
C GLN A 20 25.82 -7.33 3.83
N SER A 21 27.10 -6.99 3.96
CA SER A 21 27.68 -5.71 3.53
C SER A 21 27.56 -5.53 2.00
N ALA A 22 27.86 -6.58 1.22
CA ALA A 22 27.74 -6.53 -0.23
C ALA A 22 26.28 -6.34 -0.70
N GLY A 23 25.32 -7.06 -0.09
CA GLY A 23 23.89 -6.86 -0.36
C GLY A 23 23.44 -5.44 -0.06
N GLN A 24 23.87 -4.86 1.06
CA GLN A 24 23.54 -3.47 1.41
C GLN A 24 24.15 -2.47 0.42
N THR A 25 25.39 -2.67 0.00
CA THR A 25 26.06 -1.84 -1.01
C THR A 25 25.32 -1.92 -2.35
N ALA A 26 24.94 -3.12 -2.79
CA ALA A 26 24.18 -3.31 -4.02
C ALA A 26 22.81 -2.62 -3.97
N LYS A 27 22.10 -2.68 -2.84
CA LYS A 27 20.82 -1.96 -2.64
C LYS A 27 21.00 -0.45 -2.72
N THR A 28 22.14 0.08 -2.31
CA THR A 28 22.46 1.50 -2.48
C THR A 28 22.62 1.84 -3.96
N PHE A 29 23.41 1.10 -4.72
CA PHE A 29 23.56 1.28 -6.16
C PHE A 29 22.22 1.14 -6.90
N ILE A 30 21.39 0.16 -6.53
CA ILE A 30 20.04 0.01 -7.10
C ILE A 30 19.19 1.27 -6.88
N ARG A 31 19.22 1.87 -5.69
CA ARG A 31 18.46 3.11 -5.38
C ARG A 31 18.97 4.32 -6.17
N GLU A 32 20.26 4.35 -6.46
CA GLU A 32 20.92 5.38 -7.25
C GLU A 32 20.76 5.18 -8.76
N GLY A 33 20.20 4.03 -9.18
CA GLY A 33 20.03 3.66 -10.59
C GLY A 33 21.28 3.08 -11.23
N ASP A 34 22.35 2.84 -10.45
CA ASP A 34 23.59 2.24 -10.93
C ASP A 34 23.53 0.71 -10.90
N TYR A 35 22.73 0.17 -11.80
CA TYR A 35 22.50 -1.28 -11.87
C TYR A 35 23.76 -2.05 -12.26
N THR A 36 24.66 -1.44 -13.01
CA THR A 36 25.93 -2.07 -13.45
C THR A 36 26.82 -2.37 -12.25
N ASN A 37 27.04 -1.41 -11.37
CA ASN A 37 27.84 -1.61 -10.17
C ASN A 37 27.12 -2.51 -9.15
N ALA A 38 25.79 -2.42 -9.03
CA ALA A 38 25.00 -3.37 -8.22
C ALA A 38 25.25 -4.82 -8.66
N ILE A 39 25.13 -5.12 -9.94
CA ILE A 39 25.34 -6.44 -10.53
C ILE A 39 26.78 -6.93 -10.31
N LEU A 40 27.78 -6.05 -10.48
CA LEU A 40 29.19 -6.40 -10.25
C LEU A 40 29.45 -6.83 -8.81
N VAL A 41 28.95 -6.05 -7.83
CA VAL A 41 29.07 -6.35 -6.39
C VAL A 41 28.36 -7.66 -6.04
N LEU A 42 27.14 -7.85 -6.54
CA LEU A 42 26.36 -9.05 -6.26
C LEU A 42 26.99 -10.32 -6.86
N ASN A 43 27.48 -10.26 -8.09
CA ASN A 43 28.17 -11.40 -8.71
C ASN A 43 29.42 -11.82 -7.91
N ARG A 44 30.22 -10.85 -7.45
CA ARG A 44 31.41 -11.14 -6.60
C ARG A 44 30.99 -11.76 -5.25
N ALA A 45 29.94 -11.25 -4.64
CA ALA A 45 29.44 -11.77 -3.37
C ALA A 45 28.88 -13.20 -3.51
N ILE A 46 28.15 -13.50 -4.60
CA ILE A 46 27.61 -14.84 -4.88
C ILE A 46 28.73 -15.86 -5.16
N GLN A 47 29.87 -15.44 -5.75
CA GLN A 47 31.01 -16.35 -5.88
C GLN A 47 31.57 -16.83 -4.53
N THR A 48 31.44 -15.99 -3.49
CA THR A 48 31.90 -16.31 -2.13
C THR A 48 30.84 -17.07 -1.34
N ASP A 49 29.55 -16.79 -1.59
CA ASP A 49 28.39 -17.40 -0.92
C ASP A 49 27.34 -17.81 -1.98
N GLN A 50 27.58 -18.93 -2.61
CA GLN A 50 26.77 -19.43 -3.74
C GLN A 50 25.35 -19.83 -3.35
N ASN A 51 25.08 -20.06 -2.07
CA ASN A 51 23.77 -20.49 -1.60
C ASN A 51 22.93 -19.33 -1.03
N ASN A 52 23.45 -18.11 -1.06
CA ASN A 52 22.76 -16.94 -0.52
C ASN A 52 21.61 -16.50 -1.43
N ILE A 53 20.42 -16.80 -0.99
CA ILE A 53 19.18 -16.51 -1.73
C ILE A 53 18.91 -15.01 -1.84
N GLU A 54 19.21 -14.24 -0.78
CA GLU A 54 19.02 -12.79 -0.80
C GLU A 54 19.85 -12.13 -1.89
N LEU A 55 21.15 -12.51 -1.99
CA LEU A 55 22.01 -12.00 -3.05
C LEU A 55 21.51 -12.37 -4.45
N LYS A 56 20.98 -13.59 -4.63
CA LYS A 56 20.41 -14.02 -5.91
C LYS A 56 19.13 -13.27 -6.26
N LYS A 57 18.26 -12.98 -5.29
CA LYS A 57 17.07 -12.15 -5.49
C LYS A 57 17.46 -10.72 -5.87
N ASP A 58 18.40 -10.12 -5.12
CA ASP A 58 18.90 -8.78 -5.41
C ASP A 58 19.54 -8.71 -6.81
N LEU A 59 20.32 -9.75 -7.21
CA LEU A 59 20.90 -9.84 -8.54
C LEU A 59 19.83 -9.95 -9.65
N ALA A 60 18.84 -10.79 -9.45
CA ALA A 60 17.73 -10.92 -10.39
C ALA A 60 16.97 -9.60 -10.54
N PHE A 61 16.73 -8.90 -9.43
CA PHE A 61 16.06 -7.61 -9.45
C PHE A 61 16.92 -6.52 -10.12
N ALA A 62 18.23 -6.50 -9.88
CA ALA A 62 19.14 -5.59 -10.56
C ALA A 62 19.17 -5.81 -12.08
N TYR A 63 19.24 -7.08 -12.55
CA TYR A 63 19.09 -7.40 -13.97
C TYR A 63 17.74 -6.99 -14.54
N TYR A 64 16.64 -7.19 -13.80
CA TYR A 64 15.31 -6.75 -14.20
C TYR A 64 15.26 -5.22 -14.42
N LEU A 65 15.81 -4.44 -13.49
CA LEU A 65 15.86 -2.99 -13.61
C LEU A 65 16.77 -2.52 -14.75
N GLN A 66 17.86 -3.26 -15.03
CA GLN A 66 18.71 -3.03 -16.19
C GLN A 66 18.08 -3.48 -17.51
N ARG A 67 16.89 -4.11 -17.46
CA ARG A 67 16.15 -4.71 -18.59
C ARG A 67 16.83 -5.92 -19.24
N ASP A 68 17.79 -6.55 -18.56
CA ASP A 68 18.36 -7.84 -18.97
C ASP A 68 17.51 -8.99 -18.40
N TYR A 69 16.30 -9.12 -18.94
CA TYR A 69 15.31 -10.09 -18.46
C TYR A 69 15.74 -11.55 -18.56
N PRO A 70 16.50 -11.98 -19.61
CA PRO A 70 17.03 -13.34 -19.66
C PRO A 70 17.96 -13.66 -18.49
N LYS A 71 18.88 -12.75 -18.11
CA LYS A 71 19.74 -12.94 -16.95
C LYS A 71 18.98 -12.85 -15.64
N ALA A 72 18.00 -11.94 -15.53
CA ALA A 72 17.12 -11.88 -14.38
C ALA A 72 16.40 -13.22 -14.16
N LEU A 73 15.85 -13.82 -15.23
CA LEU A 73 15.19 -15.12 -15.17
C LEU A 73 16.15 -16.25 -14.76
N SER A 74 17.37 -16.26 -15.30
CA SER A 74 18.41 -17.26 -14.94
C SER A 74 18.81 -17.15 -13.47
N ALA A 75 18.86 -15.94 -12.89
CA ALA A 75 19.20 -15.72 -11.50
C ALA A 75 18.09 -16.12 -10.53
N ILE A 76 16.81 -15.85 -10.88
CA ILE A 76 15.68 -16.05 -9.96
C ILE A 76 15.09 -17.47 -10.00
N ARG A 77 15.18 -18.17 -11.15
CA ARG A 77 14.58 -19.49 -11.29
C ARG A 77 15.06 -20.51 -10.25
N PRO A 78 16.37 -20.66 -10.00
CA PRO A 78 16.87 -21.60 -8.98
C PRO A 78 16.37 -21.25 -7.56
N VAL A 79 16.12 -19.96 -7.29
CA VAL A 79 15.59 -19.51 -6.00
C VAL A 79 14.13 -19.96 -5.83
N VAL A 80 13.29 -19.77 -6.86
CA VAL A 80 11.89 -20.19 -6.84
C VAL A 80 11.72 -21.70 -6.72
N GLU A 81 12.62 -22.46 -7.36
CA GLU A 81 12.63 -23.93 -7.33
C GLU A 81 13.18 -24.52 -6.01
N SER A 82 13.86 -23.70 -5.22
CA SER A 82 14.43 -24.11 -3.93
C SER A 82 13.36 -24.23 -2.82
N ASN A 83 13.69 -24.99 -1.76
CA ASN A 83 12.88 -25.04 -0.55
C ASN A 83 12.88 -23.73 0.27
N GLN A 84 13.80 -22.82 -0.05
CA GLN A 84 13.98 -21.54 0.63
C GLN A 84 13.30 -20.39 -0.11
N SER A 85 12.51 -20.67 -1.18
CA SER A 85 11.75 -19.63 -1.87
C SER A 85 10.78 -18.91 -0.93
N ASP A 86 10.59 -17.63 -1.17
CA ASP A 86 9.75 -16.74 -0.39
C ASP A 86 8.77 -15.94 -1.31
N PRO A 87 7.83 -15.15 -0.77
CA PRO A 87 6.94 -14.35 -1.60
C PRO A 87 7.67 -13.44 -2.60
N GLN A 88 8.79 -12.83 -2.20
CA GLN A 88 9.55 -11.92 -3.06
C GLN A 88 10.14 -12.63 -4.29
N SER A 89 10.60 -13.87 -4.14
CA SER A 89 11.09 -14.64 -5.28
C SER A 89 10.02 -14.88 -6.34
N TYR A 90 8.77 -15.13 -5.92
CA TYR A 90 7.64 -15.26 -6.83
C TYR A 90 7.20 -13.91 -7.45
N GLN A 91 7.33 -12.81 -6.71
CA GLN A 91 7.13 -11.47 -7.29
C GLN A 91 8.14 -11.22 -8.41
N ILE A 92 9.44 -11.39 -8.14
CA ILE A 92 10.50 -11.12 -9.11
C ILE A 92 10.33 -11.97 -10.37
N ILE A 93 10.12 -13.29 -10.24
CA ILE A 93 9.97 -14.15 -11.43
C ILE A 93 8.71 -13.81 -12.23
N GLY A 94 7.62 -13.47 -11.55
CA GLY A 94 6.38 -13.03 -12.20
C GLY A 94 6.58 -11.71 -12.98
N MET A 95 7.25 -10.73 -12.37
CA MET A 95 7.62 -9.46 -13.02
C MET A 95 8.52 -9.68 -14.25
N VAL A 96 9.51 -10.56 -14.14
CA VAL A 96 10.43 -10.89 -15.24
C VAL A 96 9.68 -11.53 -16.41
N TYR A 97 8.79 -12.51 -16.16
CA TYR A 97 7.96 -13.09 -17.21
C TYR A 97 7.04 -12.07 -17.86
N ASN A 98 6.43 -11.18 -17.06
CA ASN A 98 5.59 -10.11 -17.62
C ASN A 98 6.38 -9.16 -18.52
N ALA A 99 7.60 -8.79 -18.12
CA ALA A 99 8.50 -7.97 -18.93
C ALA A 99 8.95 -8.66 -20.25
N LEU A 100 9.10 -9.98 -20.21
CA LEU A 100 9.31 -10.82 -21.40
C LEU A 100 8.05 -11.03 -22.25
N GLN A 101 6.92 -10.41 -21.89
CA GLN A 101 5.61 -10.58 -22.52
C GLN A 101 5.03 -12.00 -22.43
N ASP A 102 5.62 -12.86 -21.58
CA ASP A 102 5.07 -14.18 -21.26
C ASP A 102 4.05 -14.09 -20.11
N LYS A 103 2.88 -13.52 -20.42
CA LYS A 103 1.79 -13.34 -19.46
C LYS A 103 1.34 -14.66 -18.84
N LYS A 104 1.41 -15.77 -19.58
CA LYS A 104 0.98 -17.09 -19.11
C LYS A 104 1.91 -17.64 -18.01
N SER A 105 3.22 -17.50 -18.18
CA SER A 105 4.19 -17.89 -17.16
C SER A 105 4.19 -16.93 -15.98
N SER A 106 3.98 -15.62 -16.20
CA SER A 106 3.79 -14.63 -15.14
C SER A 106 2.59 -15.00 -14.25
N GLU A 107 1.42 -15.23 -14.83
CA GLU A 107 0.22 -15.65 -14.10
C GLU A 107 0.44 -16.95 -13.31
N ARG A 108 1.06 -17.95 -13.94
CA ARG A 108 1.38 -19.23 -13.29
C ARG A 108 2.29 -19.02 -12.09
N SER A 109 3.27 -18.14 -12.19
CA SER A 109 4.20 -17.80 -11.11
C SER A 109 3.47 -17.18 -9.93
N TYR A 110 2.64 -16.15 -10.14
CA TYR A 110 1.87 -15.52 -9.07
C TYR A 110 0.89 -16.50 -8.42
N ARG A 111 0.15 -17.29 -9.21
CA ARG A 111 -0.75 -18.32 -8.68
C ARG A 111 -0.03 -19.38 -7.85
N SER A 112 1.16 -19.79 -8.26
CA SER A 112 1.99 -20.73 -7.50
C SER A 112 2.51 -20.13 -6.21
N GLY A 113 2.96 -18.87 -6.25
CA GLY A 113 3.34 -18.11 -5.07
C GLY A 113 2.20 -17.96 -4.07
N ILE A 114 1.00 -17.58 -4.53
CA ILE A 114 -0.19 -17.46 -3.68
C ILE A 114 -0.58 -18.81 -3.03
N ARG A 115 -0.46 -19.92 -3.75
CA ARG A 115 -0.71 -21.25 -3.14
C ARG A 115 0.29 -21.58 -2.03
N LYS A 116 1.56 -21.22 -2.22
CA LYS A 116 2.62 -21.49 -1.23
C LYS A 116 2.60 -20.50 -0.07
N PHE A 117 2.24 -19.24 -0.35
CA PHE A 117 2.22 -18.11 0.61
C PHE A 117 0.87 -17.38 0.58
N PRO A 118 -0.21 -18.02 1.08
CA PRO A 118 -1.57 -17.51 0.93
C PRO A 118 -1.86 -16.22 1.69
N ASN A 119 -0.97 -15.81 2.59
CA ASN A 119 -1.11 -14.58 3.38
C ASN A 119 -0.18 -13.44 2.88
N SER A 120 0.39 -13.55 1.68
CA SER A 120 1.22 -12.49 1.12
C SER A 120 0.38 -11.49 0.33
N GLY A 121 0.06 -10.33 0.93
CA GLY A 121 -0.62 -9.23 0.25
C GLY A 121 0.09 -8.76 -1.02
N ALA A 122 1.41 -8.83 -1.02
CA ALA A 122 2.25 -8.47 -2.16
C ALA A 122 1.97 -9.34 -3.40
N LEU A 123 1.81 -10.66 -3.23
CA LEU A 123 1.54 -11.54 -4.37
C LEU A 123 0.14 -11.31 -4.97
N TYR A 124 -0.86 -11.03 -4.14
CA TYR A 124 -2.18 -10.63 -4.63
C TYR A 124 -2.14 -9.30 -5.36
N ASN A 125 -1.33 -8.35 -4.87
CA ASN A 125 -1.12 -7.07 -5.53
C ASN A 125 -0.56 -7.25 -6.95
N GLU A 126 0.56 -7.95 -7.08
CA GLU A 126 1.22 -8.18 -8.37
C GLU A 126 0.32 -8.95 -9.34
N TYR A 127 -0.40 -9.96 -8.85
CA TYR A 127 -1.33 -10.71 -9.70
C TYR A 127 -2.50 -9.82 -10.16
N GLY A 128 -3.01 -8.96 -9.28
CA GLY A 128 -4.02 -7.98 -9.64
C GLY A 128 -3.52 -6.98 -10.71
N GLU A 129 -2.28 -6.49 -10.58
CA GLU A 129 -1.69 -5.60 -11.59
C GLU A 129 -1.47 -6.28 -12.94
N LEU A 130 -1.07 -7.56 -12.96
CA LEU A 130 -1.00 -8.35 -14.20
C LEU A 130 -2.37 -8.45 -14.88
N LEU A 131 -3.41 -8.77 -14.12
CA LEU A 131 -4.79 -8.86 -14.63
C LEU A 131 -5.29 -7.51 -15.14
N TRP A 132 -5.00 -6.42 -14.41
CA TRP A 132 -5.33 -5.06 -14.81
C TRP A 132 -4.69 -4.68 -16.14
N SER A 133 -3.40 -4.97 -16.32
CA SER A 133 -2.68 -4.73 -17.58
C SER A 133 -3.25 -5.52 -18.76
N GLY A 134 -3.93 -6.62 -18.47
CA GLY A 134 -4.68 -7.44 -19.44
C GLY A 134 -6.15 -7.03 -19.62
N ALA A 135 -6.57 -5.88 -19.08
CA ALA A 135 -7.95 -5.37 -19.08
C ALA A 135 -8.99 -6.27 -18.37
N ALA A 136 -8.53 -7.21 -17.54
CA ALA A 136 -9.38 -8.04 -16.68
C ALA A 136 -9.66 -7.32 -15.34
N PHE A 137 -10.33 -6.17 -15.42
CA PHE A 137 -10.46 -5.21 -14.30
C PHE A 137 -11.22 -5.78 -13.10
N THR A 138 -12.29 -6.51 -13.33
CA THR A 138 -13.07 -7.15 -12.26
C THR A 138 -12.27 -8.22 -11.54
N GLU A 139 -11.52 -9.03 -12.26
CA GLU A 139 -10.65 -10.07 -11.70
C GLU A 139 -9.48 -9.46 -10.93
N ALA A 140 -8.91 -8.36 -11.43
CA ALA A 140 -7.88 -7.59 -10.74
C ALA A 140 -8.39 -7.10 -9.38
N SER A 141 -9.56 -6.45 -9.33
CA SER A 141 -10.14 -5.96 -8.08
C SER A 141 -10.40 -7.08 -7.06
N LYS A 142 -10.83 -8.26 -7.52
CA LYS A 142 -10.99 -9.44 -6.66
C LYS A 142 -9.68 -9.90 -6.02
N GLN A 143 -8.56 -9.83 -6.76
CA GLN A 143 -7.24 -10.18 -6.20
C GLN A 143 -6.82 -9.17 -5.13
N TRP A 144 -6.93 -7.87 -5.40
CA TRP A 144 -6.59 -6.84 -4.43
C TRP A 144 -7.45 -6.92 -3.16
N LEU A 145 -8.77 -7.12 -3.28
CA LEU A 145 -9.66 -7.32 -2.14
C LEU A 145 -9.29 -8.56 -1.33
N LYS A 146 -8.93 -9.66 -2.00
CA LYS A 146 -8.45 -10.85 -1.32
C LYS A 146 -7.10 -10.61 -0.65
N GLY A 147 -6.23 -9.82 -1.27
CA GLY A 147 -4.96 -9.37 -0.68
C GLY A 147 -5.18 -8.58 0.61
N ILE A 148 -6.13 -7.64 0.63
CA ILE A 148 -6.55 -6.89 1.83
C ILE A 148 -7.04 -7.85 2.93
N GLN A 149 -7.84 -8.85 2.56
CA GLN A 149 -8.35 -9.83 3.51
C GLN A 149 -7.24 -10.68 4.14
N LYS A 150 -6.21 -11.04 3.35
CA LYS A 150 -5.13 -11.94 3.75
C LYS A 150 -3.95 -11.24 4.42
N ASP A 151 -3.68 -10.01 4.02
CA ASP A 151 -2.62 -9.16 4.55
C ASP A 151 -3.13 -7.71 4.64
N PRO A 152 -3.88 -7.38 5.68
CA PRO A 152 -4.57 -6.09 5.80
C PRO A 152 -3.62 -4.91 6.01
N ASN A 153 -2.33 -5.14 6.16
CA ASN A 153 -1.34 -4.08 6.32
C ASN A 153 -0.46 -3.86 5.08
N TYR A 154 -0.69 -4.60 3.99
CA TYR A 154 -0.01 -4.36 2.73
C TYR A 154 -0.71 -3.25 1.93
N SER A 155 -0.10 -2.07 1.91
CA SER A 155 -0.68 -0.82 1.36
C SER A 155 -1.02 -0.90 -0.13
N GLY A 156 -0.24 -1.66 -0.94
CA GLY A 156 -0.40 -1.74 -2.39
C GLY A 156 -1.79 -2.16 -2.84
N ASN A 157 -2.42 -3.10 -2.13
CA ASN A 157 -3.79 -3.53 -2.45
C ASN A 157 -4.81 -2.41 -2.25
N TYR A 158 -4.68 -1.59 -1.20
CA TYR A 158 -5.55 -0.43 -0.96
C TYR A 158 -5.36 0.66 -2.02
N TYR A 159 -4.12 0.90 -2.43
CA TYR A 159 -3.81 1.82 -3.52
C TYR A 159 -4.56 1.45 -4.80
N ASN A 160 -4.42 0.22 -5.24
CA ASN A 160 -5.01 -0.23 -6.49
C ASN A 160 -6.54 -0.32 -6.41
N VAL A 161 -7.09 -0.85 -5.31
CA VAL A 161 -8.54 -0.98 -5.18
C VAL A 161 -9.24 0.38 -5.02
N SER A 162 -8.61 1.36 -4.38
CA SER A 162 -9.17 2.71 -4.28
C SER A 162 -9.28 3.37 -5.65
N LYS A 163 -8.29 3.20 -6.52
CA LYS A 163 -8.30 3.67 -7.91
C LYS A 163 -9.37 2.97 -8.74
N PHE A 164 -9.51 1.65 -8.60
CA PHE A 164 -10.56 0.89 -9.25
C PHE A 164 -11.96 1.43 -8.91
N TYR A 165 -12.25 1.62 -7.62
CA TYR A 165 -13.54 2.15 -7.19
C TYR A 165 -13.74 3.61 -7.57
N PHE A 166 -12.68 4.42 -7.61
CA PHE A 166 -12.79 5.80 -8.09
C PHE A 166 -13.19 5.87 -9.57
N MET A 167 -12.74 4.93 -10.40
CA MET A 167 -13.15 4.82 -11.82
C MET A 167 -14.55 4.19 -11.97
N SER A 168 -14.98 3.39 -11.00
CA SER A 168 -16.34 2.86 -10.94
C SER A 168 -17.34 3.91 -10.43
N ALA A 169 -18.61 3.57 -10.39
CA ALA A 169 -19.65 4.42 -9.81
C ALA A 169 -19.62 4.45 -8.28
N ASP A 170 -19.07 3.41 -7.61
CA ASP A 170 -19.06 3.27 -6.15
C ASP A 170 -17.94 4.09 -5.50
N LYS A 171 -18.27 5.32 -5.07
CA LYS A 171 -17.33 6.26 -4.46
C LYS A 171 -17.05 5.95 -2.99
N VAL A 172 -17.96 5.29 -2.27
CA VAL A 172 -17.76 4.99 -0.85
C VAL A 172 -16.51 4.14 -0.66
N TRP A 173 -16.35 3.07 -1.43
CA TRP A 173 -15.17 2.22 -1.33
C TRP A 173 -13.89 2.90 -1.82
N ALA A 174 -13.99 3.79 -2.81
CA ALA A 174 -12.84 4.60 -3.24
C ALA A 174 -12.31 5.45 -2.08
N LEU A 175 -13.21 6.15 -1.36
CA LEU A 175 -12.87 7.00 -0.22
C LEU A 175 -12.31 6.18 0.96
N ILE A 176 -12.97 5.08 1.30
CA ILE A 176 -12.56 4.22 2.44
C ILE A 176 -11.16 3.63 2.19
N TYR A 177 -10.95 2.97 1.06
CA TYR A 177 -9.66 2.33 0.77
C TYR A 177 -8.54 3.34 0.50
N GLY A 178 -8.87 4.47 -0.13
CA GLY A 178 -7.90 5.55 -0.34
C GLY A 178 -7.42 6.14 0.98
N GLU A 179 -8.31 6.35 1.95
CA GLU A 179 -7.91 6.90 3.24
C GLU A 179 -7.14 5.87 4.10
N ILE A 180 -7.48 4.59 4.02
CA ILE A 180 -6.67 3.53 4.64
C ILE A 180 -5.25 3.53 4.04
N PHE A 181 -5.16 3.62 2.71
CA PHE A 181 -3.86 3.68 2.02
C PHE A 181 -2.99 4.83 2.52
N VAL A 182 -3.49 6.07 2.56
CA VAL A 182 -2.67 7.22 2.97
C VAL A 182 -2.23 7.13 4.44
N ASN A 183 -2.95 6.40 5.28
CA ASN A 183 -2.54 6.13 6.67
C ASN A 183 -1.51 5.00 6.78
N LEU A 184 -1.58 3.97 5.92
CA LEU A 184 -0.58 2.89 5.85
C LEU A 184 0.72 3.36 5.18
N GLU A 185 0.61 4.27 4.19
CA GLU A 185 1.71 4.75 3.36
C GLU A 185 1.67 6.29 3.25
N SER A 186 2.06 6.95 4.34
CA SER A 186 1.81 8.39 4.53
C SER A 186 2.70 9.31 3.68
N TYR A 187 3.90 8.87 3.27
CA TYR A 187 4.94 9.73 2.69
C TYR A 187 5.60 9.15 1.43
N SER A 188 4.92 8.28 0.72
CA SER A 188 5.44 7.73 -0.54
C SER A 188 5.15 8.65 -1.73
N ARG A 189 5.77 8.33 -2.87
CA ARG A 189 5.50 9.03 -4.14
C ARG A 189 4.06 8.85 -4.64
N ARG A 190 3.34 7.81 -4.16
CA ARG A 190 1.95 7.51 -4.53
C ARG A 190 0.93 8.26 -3.66
N THR A 191 1.33 8.71 -2.47
CA THR A 191 0.43 9.35 -1.49
C THR A 191 -0.26 10.60 -2.04
N PRO A 192 0.40 11.53 -2.75
CA PRO A 192 -0.26 12.70 -3.34
C PRO A 192 -1.37 12.34 -4.35
N GLU A 193 -1.16 11.31 -5.16
CA GLU A 193 -2.17 10.83 -6.12
C GLU A 193 -3.46 10.42 -5.41
N ILE A 194 -3.35 9.65 -4.34
CA ILE A 194 -4.52 9.19 -3.58
C ILE A 194 -5.18 10.32 -2.78
N LYS A 195 -4.42 11.29 -2.28
CA LYS A 195 -4.99 12.49 -1.65
C LYS A 195 -5.85 13.30 -2.64
N ASN A 196 -5.38 13.46 -3.88
CA ASN A 196 -6.17 14.08 -4.94
C ASN A 196 -7.43 13.25 -5.26
N LEU A 197 -7.28 11.92 -5.34
CA LEU A 197 -8.42 11.01 -5.55
C LEU A 197 -9.46 11.14 -4.44
N LEU A 198 -9.03 11.25 -3.19
CA LEU A 198 -9.94 11.43 -2.04
C LEU A 198 -10.72 12.74 -2.15
N LEU A 199 -10.07 13.86 -2.45
CA LEU A 199 -10.76 15.15 -2.62
C LEU A 199 -11.77 15.08 -3.76
N GLU A 200 -11.36 14.60 -4.93
CA GLU A 200 -12.24 14.45 -6.09
C GLU A 200 -13.37 13.42 -5.84
N GLY A 201 -13.08 12.38 -5.06
CA GLY A 201 -14.08 11.40 -4.64
C GLY A 201 -15.20 12.03 -3.78
N TYR A 202 -14.83 12.89 -2.81
CA TYR A 202 -15.80 13.65 -2.04
C TYR A 202 -16.60 14.63 -2.92
N LYS A 203 -15.94 15.39 -3.80
CA LYS A 203 -16.62 16.28 -4.76
C LYS A 203 -17.65 15.52 -5.59
N LYS A 204 -17.26 14.35 -6.15
CA LYS A 204 -18.18 13.51 -6.94
C LYS A 204 -19.33 12.96 -6.09
N LEU A 205 -19.07 12.49 -4.87
CA LEU A 205 -20.10 11.96 -4.00
C LEU A 205 -21.16 13.02 -3.67
N PHE A 206 -20.74 14.26 -3.41
CA PHE A 206 -21.65 15.37 -3.07
C PHE A 206 -22.24 16.13 -4.28
N SER A 207 -21.73 15.91 -5.50
CA SER A 207 -22.32 16.47 -6.71
C SER A 207 -23.55 15.69 -7.19
N GLU A 208 -23.71 14.43 -6.77
CA GLU A 208 -24.87 13.61 -7.10
C GLU A 208 -26.12 14.10 -6.37
N THR A 209 -27.25 14.25 -7.07
CA THR A 209 -28.54 14.61 -6.50
C THR A 209 -29.00 13.55 -5.47
N ASP A 210 -28.69 12.29 -5.74
CA ASP A 210 -28.89 11.18 -4.82
C ASP A 210 -27.56 10.44 -4.61
N MET A 211 -26.96 10.65 -3.45
CA MET A 211 -25.69 10.05 -3.04
C MET A 211 -25.73 8.51 -3.00
N THR A 212 -26.93 7.92 -2.94
CA THR A 212 -27.08 6.45 -2.90
C THR A 212 -27.04 5.83 -4.28
N LYS A 213 -27.18 6.65 -5.33
CA LYS A 213 -27.17 6.19 -6.71
C LYS A 213 -25.82 5.57 -7.05
N SER A 214 -25.87 4.38 -7.62
CA SER A 214 -24.69 3.64 -8.08
C SER A 214 -23.70 3.21 -6.98
N GLN A 215 -24.07 3.30 -5.70
CA GLN A 215 -23.31 2.75 -4.59
C GLN A 215 -23.78 1.30 -4.29
N ASP A 216 -22.98 0.57 -3.51
CA ASP A 216 -23.38 -0.78 -3.06
C ASP A 216 -24.48 -0.75 -2.01
N ASN A 217 -25.69 -0.45 -2.47
CA ASN A 217 -26.88 -0.31 -1.61
C ASN A 217 -27.37 -1.63 -0.95
N ARG A 218 -26.70 -2.75 -1.19
CA ARG A 218 -26.96 -4.02 -0.49
C ARG A 218 -26.10 -4.18 0.76
N ASN A 219 -24.98 -3.49 0.80
CA ASN A 219 -24.00 -3.56 1.87
C ASN A 219 -24.43 -2.66 3.05
N ASP A 220 -24.58 -3.24 4.23
CA ASP A 220 -25.05 -2.51 5.43
C ASP A 220 -24.06 -1.45 5.92
N PHE A 221 -22.75 -1.65 5.73
CA PHE A 221 -21.74 -0.64 6.03
C PHE A 221 -21.88 0.57 5.11
N VAL A 222 -22.08 0.34 3.80
CA VAL A 222 -22.29 1.42 2.82
C VAL A 222 -23.57 2.19 3.11
N LYS A 223 -24.66 1.49 3.43
CA LYS A 223 -25.93 2.15 3.84
C LYS A 223 -25.72 3.05 5.06
N ALA A 224 -25.07 2.52 6.10
CA ALA A 224 -24.79 3.28 7.32
C ALA A 224 -23.89 4.50 7.03
N TYR A 225 -22.84 4.33 6.23
CA TYR A 225 -21.95 5.41 5.83
C TYR A 225 -22.72 6.52 5.10
N LEU A 226 -23.54 6.16 4.11
CA LEU A 226 -24.31 7.12 3.31
C LEU A 226 -25.40 7.79 4.13
N ASP A 227 -26.06 7.08 5.07
CA ASP A 227 -27.05 7.68 5.97
C ASP A 227 -26.44 8.82 6.78
N VAL A 228 -25.26 8.59 7.37
CA VAL A 228 -24.57 9.62 8.14
C VAL A 228 -24.08 10.76 7.24
N MET A 229 -23.46 10.44 6.10
CA MET A 229 -22.96 11.46 5.14
C MET A 229 -24.08 12.36 4.63
N LYS A 230 -25.23 11.79 4.28
CA LYS A 230 -26.40 12.53 3.78
C LYS A 230 -26.93 13.54 4.80
N ARG A 231 -26.96 13.20 6.09
CA ARG A 231 -27.38 14.12 7.18
C ARG A 231 -26.46 15.34 7.26
N GLN A 232 -25.19 15.18 6.94
CA GLN A 232 -24.18 16.24 7.04
C GLN A 232 -23.95 17.00 5.72
N SER A 233 -24.66 16.68 4.64
CA SER A 233 -24.45 17.23 3.28
C SER A 233 -24.52 18.75 3.21
N LYS A 234 -25.34 19.39 4.08
CA LYS A 234 -25.45 20.86 4.15
C LYS A 234 -24.12 21.56 4.49
N VAL A 235 -23.20 20.87 5.17
CA VAL A 235 -21.89 21.43 5.56
C VAL A 235 -21.03 21.75 4.34
N VAL A 236 -21.19 20.99 3.26
CA VAL A 236 -20.43 21.15 2.01
C VAL A 236 -21.23 21.81 0.90
N ALA A 237 -22.41 22.37 1.20
CA ALA A 237 -23.29 22.99 0.20
C ALA A 237 -22.65 24.21 -0.50
N SER A 238 -21.74 24.94 0.19
CA SER A 238 -20.99 26.07 -0.38
C SER A 238 -19.70 25.64 -1.08
N GLY A 239 -19.38 24.34 -1.09
CA GLY A 239 -18.19 23.77 -1.72
C GLY A 239 -17.50 22.73 -0.84
N VAL A 240 -16.82 21.80 -1.51
CA VAL A 240 -16.02 20.75 -0.85
C VAL A 240 -14.59 21.28 -0.69
N THR A 241 -14.34 21.95 0.44
CA THR A 241 -13.03 22.49 0.86
C THR A 241 -12.44 21.65 1.99
N PRO A 242 -11.14 21.76 2.32
CA PRO A 242 -10.54 21.09 3.46
C PRO A 242 -11.25 21.38 4.78
N ASP A 243 -11.63 22.65 5.03
CA ASP A 243 -12.32 23.07 6.25
C ASP A 243 -13.76 22.53 6.31
N ALA A 244 -14.49 22.57 5.18
CA ALA A 244 -15.82 21.98 5.07
C ALA A 244 -15.76 20.46 5.29
N LEU A 245 -14.75 19.77 4.76
CA LEU A 245 -14.52 18.35 4.99
C LEU A 245 -14.16 18.05 6.45
N ALA A 246 -13.35 18.89 7.10
CA ALA A 246 -13.02 18.72 8.51
C ALA A 246 -14.30 18.82 9.37
N ALA A 247 -15.13 19.83 9.13
CA ALA A 247 -16.41 20.01 9.83
C ALA A 247 -17.40 18.87 9.56
N LEU A 248 -17.58 18.48 8.29
CA LEU A 248 -18.44 17.37 7.89
C LEU A 248 -18.01 16.06 8.56
N ARG A 249 -16.72 15.73 8.49
CA ARG A 249 -16.17 14.48 9.02
C ARG A 249 -16.17 14.44 10.55
N THR A 250 -16.03 15.59 11.20
CA THR A 250 -16.24 15.68 12.66
C THR A 250 -17.67 15.33 13.05
N ARG A 251 -18.69 15.87 12.36
CA ARG A 251 -20.09 15.54 12.59
C ARG A 251 -20.39 14.08 12.21
N PHE A 252 -19.79 13.59 11.13
CA PHE A 252 -19.87 12.18 10.76
C PHE A 252 -19.42 11.26 11.89
N LEU A 253 -18.28 11.55 12.52
CA LEU A 253 -17.78 10.73 13.64
C LEU A 253 -18.75 10.72 14.82
N LEU A 254 -19.33 11.88 15.18
CA LEU A 254 -20.31 11.94 16.27
C LEU A 254 -21.51 11.02 15.98
N ASP A 255 -22.13 11.16 14.81
CA ASP A 255 -23.28 10.35 14.41
C ASP A 255 -22.94 8.85 14.26
N TRP A 256 -21.76 8.54 13.73
CA TRP A 256 -21.31 7.15 13.57
C TRP A 256 -21.15 6.44 14.91
N PHE A 257 -20.48 7.09 15.85
CA PHE A 257 -20.23 6.49 17.17
C PHE A 257 -21.47 6.45 18.06
N ASP A 258 -22.46 7.28 17.79
CA ASP A 258 -23.76 7.22 18.44
C ASP A 258 -24.62 6.04 17.91
N LYS A 259 -24.60 5.77 16.60
CA LYS A 259 -25.59 4.89 15.97
C LYS A 259 -25.06 3.55 15.46
N TYR A 260 -23.83 3.51 14.98
CA TYR A 260 -23.34 2.39 14.16
C TYR A 260 -22.11 1.69 14.69
N SER A 261 -21.31 2.34 15.54
CA SER A 261 -19.98 1.83 15.93
C SER A 261 -20.01 0.49 16.67
N GLU A 262 -21.08 0.15 17.38
CA GLU A 262 -21.22 -1.14 18.06
C GLU A 262 -21.43 -2.30 17.07
N LYS A 263 -22.26 -2.07 16.03
CA LYS A 263 -22.60 -3.07 15.02
C LYS A 263 -21.57 -3.15 13.89
N LEU A 264 -20.93 -2.02 13.60
CA LEU A 264 -19.98 -1.86 12.51
C LEU A 264 -18.70 -1.20 13.03
N PRO A 265 -17.95 -1.87 13.93
CA PRO A 265 -16.68 -1.33 14.43
C PRO A 265 -15.71 -1.16 13.29
N PHE A 266 -15.05 0.02 13.17
CA PHE A 266 -14.22 0.33 12.03
C PHE A 266 -12.98 1.12 12.44
N ARG A 267 -11.80 0.52 12.25
CA ARG A 267 -10.52 1.02 12.73
C ARG A 267 -10.18 2.42 12.21
N LEU A 268 -10.54 2.74 10.97
CA LEU A 268 -10.29 4.06 10.40
C LEU A 268 -11.06 5.15 11.19
N PHE A 269 -12.33 4.92 11.51
CA PHE A 269 -13.13 5.89 12.25
C PHE A 269 -12.70 5.98 13.71
N GLU A 270 -12.25 4.89 14.31
CA GLU A 270 -11.63 4.91 15.65
C GLU A 270 -10.35 5.75 15.67
N TYR A 271 -9.51 5.63 14.64
CA TYR A 271 -8.30 6.43 14.49
C TYR A 271 -8.64 7.92 14.31
N GLN A 272 -9.61 8.23 13.47
CA GLN A 272 -10.12 9.60 13.28
C GLN A 272 -10.67 10.18 14.58
N ARG A 273 -11.43 9.39 15.37
CA ARG A 273 -11.92 9.78 16.70
C ARG A 273 -10.78 10.05 17.68
N GLN A 274 -9.69 9.26 17.64
CA GLN A 274 -8.51 9.51 18.46
C GLN A 274 -7.86 10.86 18.09
N LEU A 275 -7.73 11.17 16.79
CA LEU A 275 -7.24 12.46 16.32
C LEU A 275 -8.14 13.62 16.77
N ALA A 276 -9.46 13.46 16.68
CA ALA A 276 -10.42 14.47 17.11
C ALA A 276 -10.30 14.75 18.61
N ARG A 277 -10.22 13.70 19.45
CA ARG A 277 -10.03 13.84 20.91
C ARG A 277 -8.68 14.48 21.29
N ALA A 278 -7.65 14.31 20.44
CA ALA A 278 -6.35 14.92 20.63
C ALA A 278 -6.26 16.36 20.10
N GLY A 279 -7.34 16.91 19.51
CA GLY A 279 -7.34 18.21 18.84
C GLY A 279 -6.43 18.28 17.63
N LEU A 280 -6.33 17.17 16.87
CA LEU A 280 -5.44 17.02 15.71
C LEU A 280 -6.22 16.72 14.41
N PHE A 281 -7.54 16.70 14.48
CA PHE A 281 -8.35 16.25 13.36
C PHE A 281 -8.43 17.27 12.24
N GLU A 282 -8.33 18.55 12.54
CA GLU A 282 -8.23 19.62 11.55
C GLU A 282 -6.91 19.51 10.78
N ALA A 283 -5.78 19.42 11.47
CA ALA A 283 -4.47 19.23 10.85
C ALA A 283 -4.41 17.94 10.00
N TYR A 284 -5.08 16.86 10.43
CA TYR A 284 -5.21 15.65 9.65
C TYR A 284 -5.99 15.86 8.35
N ASN A 285 -7.09 16.60 8.38
CA ASN A 285 -7.87 16.93 7.18
C ASN A 285 -7.08 17.85 6.24
N GLN A 286 -6.38 18.84 6.77
CA GLN A 286 -5.47 19.69 5.99
C GLN A 286 -4.34 18.88 5.37
N TRP A 287 -3.75 17.92 6.10
CA TRP A 287 -2.73 17.03 5.57
C TRP A 287 -3.25 16.16 4.41
N ILE A 288 -4.50 15.68 4.47
CA ILE A 288 -5.08 14.90 3.36
C ILE A 288 -5.46 15.82 2.19
N PHE A 289 -6.23 16.88 2.44
CA PHE A 289 -6.95 17.61 1.41
C PHE A 289 -6.33 18.96 1.05
N GLY A 290 -5.54 19.55 1.95
CA GLY A 290 -5.05 20.93 1.80
C GLY A 290 -4.26 21.12 0.51
N ALA A 291 -3.16 20.38 0.34
CA ALA A 291 -2.33 20.48 -0.87
C ALA A 291 -3.05 20.00 -2.14
N ALA A 292 -3.97 19.05 -2.02
CA ALA A 292 -4.80 18.58 -3.14
C ALA A 292 -5.82 19.64 -3.60
N ASN A 293 -6.28 20.49 -2.69
CA ASN A 293 -7.20 21.58 -2.99
C ASN A 293 -6.49 22.82 -3.52
N ASP A 294 -5.48 23.30 -2.78
CA ASP A 294 -4.65 24.45 -3.13
C ASP A 294 -3.33 24.38 -2.35
N LEU A 295 -2.23 24.19 -3.07
CA LEU A 295 -0.91 24.05 -2.45
C LEU A 295 -0.47 25.33 -1.74
N SER A 296 -0.72 26.49 -2.31
CA SER A 296 -0.33 27.78 -1.71
C SER A 296 -1.11 28.06 -0.43
N ALA A 297 -2.42 27.87 -0.46
CA ALA A 297 -3.27 28.00 0.72
C ALA A 297 -2.86 27.00 1.82
N PHE A 298 -2.54 25.77 1.46
CA PHE A 298 -2.06 24.77 2.41
C PHE A 298 -0.72 25.17 3.05
N GLN A 299 0.23 25.68 2.25
CA GLN A 299 1.51 26.17 2.78
C GLN A 299 1.30 27.33 3.76
N GLN A 300 0.43 28.27 3.44
CA GLN A 300 0.05 29.36 4.35
C GLN A 300 -0.59 28.84 5.63
N TRP A 301 -1.51 27.88 5.51
CA TRP A 301 -2.16 27.25 6.66
C TRP A 301 -1.12 26.59 7.59
N THR A 302 -0.14 25.84 7.03
CA THR A 302 0.91 25.20 7.84
C THR A 302 1.83 26.18 8.57
N VAL A 303 2.00 27.40 8.05
CA VAL A 303 2.75 28.46 8.73
C VAL A 303 1.93 29.05 9.87
N THR A 304 0.65 29.39 9.62
CA THR A 304 -0.21 30.01 10.64
C THR A 304 -0.62 29.04 11.75
N HIS A 305 -0.66 27.73 11.47
CA HIS A 305 -1.00 26.64 12.42
C HIS A 305 0.19 25.72 12.68
N SER A 306 1.40 26.28 12.70
CA SER A 306 2.66 25.51 12.75
C SER A 306 2.76 24.57 13.97
N GLU A 307 2.32 25.02 15.13
CA GLU A 307 2.28 24.24 16.38
C GLU A 307 1.34 23.02 16.25
N GLU A 308 0.13 23.23 15.73
CA GLU A 308 -0.86 22.18 15.55
C GLU A 308 -0.38 21.16 14.51
N TYR A 309 0.13 21.67 13.36
CA TYR A 309 0.63 20.79 12.30
C TYR A 309 1.87 20.01 12.77
N LYS A 310 2.75 20.60 13.56
CA LYS A 310 3.87 19.90 14.19
C LYS A 310 3.39 18.80 15.13
N ARG A 311 2.45 19.08 16.03
CA ARG A 311 1.86 18.07 16.93
C ARG A 311 1.25 16.91 16.16
N PHE A 312 0.53 17.20 15.06
CA PHE A 312 -0.03 16.17 14.19
C PHE A 312 1.06 15.31 13.52
N THR A 313 2.09 15.93 12.94
CA THR A 313 3.18 15.18 12.29
C THR A 313 4.00 14.36 13.28
N ASP A 314 4.21 14.85 14.48
CA ASP A 314 4.85 14.09 15.57
C ASP A 314 3.97 12.92 16.03
N PHE A 315 2.65 13.11 16.15
CA PHE A 315 1.72 12.04 16.42
C PHE A 315 1.76 10.94 15.34
N GLN A 316 1.80 11.34 14.06
CA GLN A 316 1.83 10.42 12.93
C GLN A 316 3.15 9.62 12.86
N ARG A 317 4.31 10.27 13.11
CA ARG A 317 5.63 9.61 13.13
C ARG A 317 5.78 8.61 14.27
N ASN A 318 5.19 8.89 15.42
CA ASN A 318 5.30 8.06 16.62
C ASN A 318 4.24 6.95 16.70
N ARG A 319 3.34 6.85 15.72
CA ARG A 319 2.29 5.82 15.68
C ARG A 319 2.25 5.14 14.33
N VAL A 320 2.39 3.82 14.33
CA VAL A 320 2.15 3.00 13.15
C VAL A 320 0.66 2.72 13.07
N PHE A 321 0.02 3.23 12.01
CA PHE A 321 -1.34 2.82 11.68
C PHE A 321 -1.33 1.35 11.25
N LYS A 322 -2.10 0.52 11.96
CA LYS A 322 -2.26 -0.89 11.62
C LYS A 322 -3.74 -1.20 11.45
N TRP A 323 -4.04 -1.95 10.40
CA TRP A 323 -5.38 -2.45 10.13
C TRP A 323 -5.57 -3.82 10.78
N PRO A 324 -6.64 -4.04 11.57
CA PRO A 324 -6.91 -5.33 12.20
C PRO A 324 -7.45 -6.34 11.19
N GLU A 325 -7.28 -7.61 11.48
CA GLU A 325 -7.92 -8.68 10.73
C GLU A 325 -9.46 -8.62 10.90
N GLY A 326 -10.19 -9.05 9.87
CA GLY A 326 -11.65 -9.21 9.93
C GLY A 326 -12.49 -7.93 9.77
N GLN A 327 -11.90 -6.74 9.79
CA GLN A 327 -12.61 -5.48 9.57
C GLN A 327 -12.64 -5.08 8.09
N HIS A 328 -13.15 -5.93 7.23
CA HIS A 328 -13.46 -5.60 5.84
C HIS A 328 -14.93 -5.94 5.58
N TYR A 329 -15.70 -4.94 5.15
CA TYR A 329 -17.15 -5.05 4.99
C TYR A 329 -17.58 -5.26 3.53
N MET A 330 -16.63 -5.23 2.59
CA MET A 330 -16.88 -5.55 1.20
C MET A 330 -17.24 -7.02 1.04
N GLY A 331 -18.37 -7.31 0.38
CA GLY A 331 -18.79 -8.68 0.08
C GLY A 331 -19.51 -9.42 1.22
N ARG A 332 -20.02 -8.68 2.23
CA ARG A 332 -20.92 -9.23 3.25
C ARG A 332 -22.37 -8.98 2.89
#